data_ae7f1385a015762208f65c7dd04e8e1e
#
_entry.id   ae7f1385a015762208f65c7dd04e8e1e
#
_cell.length_a   1.000
_cell.length_b   1.000
_cell.length_c   1.000
_cell.angle_alpha   90.00
_cell.angle_beta   90.00
_cell.angle_gamma   90.00
#
_symmetry.space_group_name_H-M   'P 1'
#
loop_
_entity.id
_entity.type
_entity.pdbx_description
1 polymer ?
#
loop_
_entity_poly.entity_id
_entity_poly.type
_entity_poly.pdbx_seq_one_letter_code
_entity_poly.pdbx_strand_id
1 'polypeptide(L)'
;EKFLAKTLALIEQDDTIELSFISELDRRFPIAKERIMPKASSWSTTPRDLACQVPYPLWKHPDNDIHKYYWKIMKSLNELLDLADELDLTDNWEVQNYYNTARYFYDRALASCPCWWSNPLSGIWSPNLIHKGLELLMRAALNAQLALEYAGDESGESHFDAISYYHGLLLMEIYSVSKKTVRS
;
A
#
# COMPACT_ATOMS: atom_id res chain seq x y z
N GLU A 1 -4.50 -10.40 -28.06
CA GLU A 1 -5.88 -10.27 -28.58
C GLU A 1 -6.42 -11.60 -29.08
N LYS A 2 -5.75 -12.31 -30.02
CA LYS A 2 -6.22 -13.58 -30.57
C LYS A 2 -6.44 -14.70 -29.54
N PHE A 3 -5.59 -14.76 -28.50
CA PHE A 3 -5.72 -15.75 -27.41
C PHE A 3 -6.99 -15.48 -26.58
N LEU A 4 -7.18 -14.24 -26.16
CA LEU A 4 -8.35 -13.85 -25.36
C LEU A 4 -9.65 -14.08 -26.10
N ALA A 5 -9.72 -13.69 -27.41
CA ALA A 5 -10.89 -13.91 -28.23
C ALA A 5 -11.24 -15.41 -28.37
N LYS A 6 -10.24 -16.28 -28.54
CA LYS A 6 -10.47 -17.74 -28.57
C LYS A 6 -10.95 -18.28 -27.22
N THR A 7 -10.38 -17.78 -26.12
CA THR A 7 -10.80 -18.21 -24.78
C THR A 7 -12.24 -17.82 -24.49
N LEU A 8 -12.63 -16.57 -24.83
CA LEU A 8 -14.01 -16.12 -24.66
C LEU A 8 -14.98 -16.94 -25.53
N ALA A 9 -14.63 -17.22 -26.80
CA ALA A 9 -15.46 -18.04 -27.68
C ALA A 9 -15.62 -19.49 -27.15
N LEU A 10 -14.62 -20.06 -26.47
CA LEU A 10 -14.75 -21.36 -25.83
C LEU A 10 -15.66 -21.32 -24.62
N ILE A 11 -15.56 -20.26 -23.80
CA ILE A 11 -16.44 -20.06 -22.63
C ILE A 11 -17.90 -19.88 -23.09
N GLU A 12 -18.13 -19.10 -24.17
CA GLU A 12 -19.48 -18.90 -24.73
C GLU A 12 -20.13 -20.20 -25.27
N GLN A 13 -19.32 -21.19 -25.63
CA GLN A 13 -19.78 -22.49 -26.13
C GLN A 13 -19.99 -23.52 -25.02
N ASP A 14 -19.62 -23.23 -23.80
CA ASP A 14 -19.68 -24.15 -22.67
C ASP A 14 -20.80 -23.73 -21.71
N ASP A 15 -21.92 -24.43 -21.76
CA ASP A 15 -23.09 -24.17 -20.93
C ASP A 15 -22.84 -24.36 -19.42
N THR A 16 -21.69 -24.93 -19.04
CA THR A 16 -21.31 -25.11 -17.64
C THR A 16 -20.54 -23.95 -17.04
N ILE A 17 -20.09 -23.02 -17.88
CA ILE A 17 -19.28 -21.86 -17.49
C ILE A 17 -20.07 -20.58 -17.74
N GLU A 18 -20.21 -19.76 -16.73
CA GLU A 18 -20.83 -18.44 -16.85
C GLU A 18 -19.88 -17.33 -16.38
N LEU A 19 -19.70 -16.31 -17.22
CA LEU A 19 -18.97 -15.10 -16.85
C LEU A 19 -19.90 -14.18 -16.03
N SER A 20 -19.44 -13.76 -14.86
CA SER A 20 -20.21 -12.89 -13.97
C SER A 20 -19.29 -11.81 -13.37
N PHE A 21 -19.85 -10.65 -13.08
CA PHE A 21 -19.15 -9.66 -12.27
C PHE A 21 -19.16 -10.07 -10.79
N ILE A 22 -18.08 -9.76 -10.09
CA ILE A 22 -17.97 -10.02 -8.63
C ILE A 22 -19.14 -9.39 -7.88
N SER A 23 -19.57 -8.20 -8.28
CA SER A 23 -20.74 -7.50 -7.71
C SER A 23 -22.08 -8.22 -7.88
N GLU A 24 -22.17 -9.22 -8.76
CA GLU A 24 -23.37 -10.03 -8.99
C GLU A 24 -23.41 -11.29 -8.14
N LEU A 25 -22.26 -11.70 -7.60
CA LEU A 25 -22.14 -12.94 -6.82
C LEU A 25 -23.03 -12.92 -5.59
N ASP A 26 -23.15 -11.78 -4.90
CA ASP A 26 -24.03 -11.65 -3.72
C ASP A 26 -25.51 -11.91 -4.03
N ARG A 27 -25.95 -11.63 -5.26
CA ARG A 27 -27.33 -11.89 -5.71
C ARG A 27 -27.54 -13.33 -6.17
N ARG A 28 -26.49 -13.96 -6.73
CA ARG A 28 -26.55 -15.33 -7.26
C ARG A 28 -26.30 -16.37 -6.20
N PHE A 29 -25.44 -16.10 -5.25
CA PHE A 29 -25.08 -17.01 -4.17
C PHE A 29 -25.48 -16.38 -2.84
N PRO A 30 -26.50 -16.92 -2.15
CA PRO A 30 -26.91 -16.38 -0.86
C PRO A 30 -25.72 -16.47 0.11
N ILE A 31 -25.48 -15.34 0.81
CA ILE A 31 -24.42 -15.24 1.81
C ILE A 31 -24.62 -16.37 2.84
N ALA A 32 -23.63 -17.21 3.00
CA ALA A 32 -23.64 -18.21 4.05
C ALA A 32 -23.78 -17.53 5.42
N LYS A 33 -24.66 -18.05 6.27
CA LYS A 33 -24.90 -17.50 7.62
C LYS A 33 -23.68 -17.62 8.53
N GLU A 34 -22.73 -18.48 8.16
CA GLU A 34 -21.50 -18.71 8.90
C GLU A 34 -20.47 -17.65 8.55
N ARG A 35 -20.01 -16.92 9.58
CA ARG A 35 -18.91 -15.97 9.43
C ARG A 35 -17.59 -16.71 9.53
N ILE A 36 -16.79 -16.65 8.49
CA ILE A 36 -15.40 -17.11 8.54
C ILE A 36 -14.58 -15.99 9.23
N MET A 37 -13.90 -16.35 10.31
CA MET A 37 -12.93 -15.48 10.99
C MET A 37 -11.52 -15.88 10.53
N PRO A 38 -10.97 -15.25 9.47
CA PRO A 38 -9.64 -15.59 9.00
C PRO A 38 -8.60 -15.21 10.06
N LYS A 39 -7.61 -16.09 10.26
CA LYS A 39 -6.44 -15.72 11.06
C LYS A 39 -5.58 -14.72 10.30
N ALA A 40 -5.01 -13.75 11.03
CA ALA A 40 -4.02 -12.85 10.46
C ALA A 40 -2.83 -13.67 9.94
N SER A 41 -2.63 -13.67 8.62
CA SER A 41 -1.57 -14.42 7.94
C SER A 41 -1.43 -13.94 6.50
N SER A 42 -0.35 -14.35 5.86
CA SER A 42 -0.11 -14.18 4.43
C SER A 42 0.19 -15.54 3.78
N TRP A 43 0.25 -15.58 2.47
CA TRP A 43 0.59 -16.81 1.74
C TRP A 43 2.01 -17.34 2.06
N SER A 44 2.91 -16.49 2.56
CA SER A 44 4.28 -16.87 2.96
C SER A 44 4.41 -17.22 4.44
N THR A 45 3.32 -17.11 5.21
CA THR A 45 3.35 -17.32 6.67
C THR A 45 3.47 -18.79 7.01
N THR A 46 4.48 -19.14 7.79
CA THR A 46 4.69 -20.52 8.29
C THR A 46 4.06 -20.72 9.67
N PRO A 47 3.85 -21.97 10.13
CA PRO A 47 3.46 -22.23 11.52
C PRO A 47 4.42 -21.65 12.56
N ARG A 48 5.72 -21.59 12.25
CA ARG A 48 6.74 -20.97 13.10
C ARG A 48 6.53 -19.45 13.22
N ASP A 49 6.23 -18.78 12.12
CA ASP A 49 5.95 -17.33 12.12
C ASP A 49 4.73 -17.02 12.99
N LEU A 50 3.68 -17.82 12.89
CA LEU A 50 2.50 -17.67 13.75
C LEU A 50 2.80 -17.93 15.22
N ALA A 51 3.63 -18.91 15.54
CA ALA A 51 4.07 -19.17 16.91
C ALA A 51 4.91 -17.99 17.48
N CYS A 52 5.69 -17.32 16.62
CA CYS A 52 6.44 -16.12 16.95
C CYS A 52 5.60 -14.82 16.90
N GLN A 53 4.31 -14.90 16.60
CA GLN A 53 3.42 -13.74 16.44
C GLN A 53 3.84 -12.79 15.29
N VAL A 54 4.42 -13.33 14.23
CA VAL A 54 4.80 -12.61 13.01
C VAL A 54 3.92 -13.05 11.84
N PRO A 55 2.65 -12.61 11.77
CA PRO A 55 1.71 -13.10 10.76
C PRO A 55 2.02 -12.64 9.34
N TYR A 56 2.87 -11.63 9.18
CA TYR A 56 3.22 -11.04 7.87
C TYR A 56 4.75 -10.89 7.73
N PRO A 57 5.53 -12.01 7.70
CA PRO A 57 6.99 -11.96 7.80
C PRO A 57 7.67 -11.17 6.68
N LEU A 58 7.12 -11.17 5.46
CA LEU A 58 7.68 -10.46 4.32
C LEU A 58 7.17 -9.02 4.14
N TRP A 59 6.18 -8.59 4.94
CA TRP A 59 5.59 -7.23 4.83
C TRP A 59 5.68 -6.41 6.10
N LYS A 60 5.71 -7.06 7.26
CA LYS A 60 5.71 -6.39 8.57
C LYS A 60 6.47 -7.22 9.61
N HIS A 61 7.74 -7.49 9.33
CA HIS A 61 8.60 -8.18 10.29
C HIS A 61 9.08 -7.21 11.38
N PRO A 62 8.99 -7.57 12.67
CA PRO A 62 9.37 -6.69 13.79
C PRO A 62 10.86 -6.34 13.81
N ASP A 63 11.73 -7.20 13.30
CA ASP A 63 13.18 -6.99 13.28
C ASP A 63 13.68 -6.37 11.96
N ASN A 64 12.78 -5.98 11.05
CA ASN A 64 13.12 -5.31 9.81
C ASN A 64 12.85 -3.81 9.93
N ASP A 65 13.88 -3.01 10.09
CA ASP A 65 13.74 -1.56 10.27
C ASP A 65 13.17 -0.86 9.04
N ILE A 66 13.40 -1.39 7.83
CA ILE A 66 12.79 -0.86 6.60
C ILE A 66 11.27 -1.03 6.68
N HIS A 67 10.76 -2.22 7.06
CA HIS A 67 9.33 -2.43 7.28
C HIS A 67 8.80 -1.49 8.35
N LYS A 68 9.52 -1.36 9.46
CA LYS A 68 9.12 -0.51 10.60
C LYS A 68 8.93 0.94 10.16
N TYR A 69 9.90 1.51 9.45
CA TYR A 69 9.82 2.90 8.98
C TYR A 69 8.77 3.07 7.87
N TYR A 70 8.66 2.12 6.95
CA TYR A 70 7.64 2.14 5.91
C TYR A 70 6.21 2.19 6.50
N TRP A 71 5.93 1.35 7.49
CA TRP A 71 4.62 1.35 8.17
C TRP A 71 4.38 2.59 9.05
N LYS A 72 5.44 3.24 9.55
CA LYS A 72 5.31 4.53 10.22
C LYS A 72 4.91 5.64 9.23
N ILE A 73 5.54 5.66 8.05
CA ILE A 73 5.17 6.58 6.98
C ILE A 73 3.71 6.34 6.58
N MET A 74 3.32 5.09 6.31
CA MET A 74 1.95 4.74 5.94
C MET A 74 0.92 5.19 6.99
N LYS A 75 1.22 5.00 8.27
CA LYS A 75 0.33 5.42 9.36
C LYS A 75 0.14 6.94 9.35
N SER A 76 1.24 7.71 9.36
CA SER A 76 1.15 9.17 9.37
C SER A 76 0.53 9.73 8.08
N LEU A 77 0.74 9.05 6.93
CA LEU A 77 0.10 9.44 5.68
C LEU A 77 -1.42 9.19 5.70
N ASN A 78 -1.87 8.09 6.30
CA ASN A 78 -3.31 7.85 6.47
C ASN A 78 -3.93 8.95 7.32
N GLU A 79 -3.31 9.27 8.47
CA GLU A 79 -3.78 10.33 9.36
C GLU A 79 -3.80 11.70 8.65
N LEU A 80 -2.81 12.00 7.81
CA LEU A 80 -2.77 13.22 7.01
C LEU A 80 -3.87 13.26 5.93
N LEU A 81 -4.14 12.12 5.29
CA LEU A 81 -5.21 12.02 4.28
C LEU A 81 -6.60 12.06 4.91
N ASP A 82 -6.78 11.49 6.10
CA ASP A 82 -8.03 11.58 6.84
C ASP A 82 -8.39 13.05 7.12
N LEU A 83 -7.41 13.91 7.45
CA LEU A 83 -7.60 15.36 7.58
C LEU A 83 -7.95 16.01 6.23
N ALA A 84 -7.25 15.63 5.16
CA ALA A 84 -7.52 16.16 3.83
C ALA A 84 -8.89 15.72 3.27
N ASP A 85 -9.39 14.55 3.67
CA ASP A 85 -10.71 14.04 3.27
C ASP A 85 -11.88 14.86 3.87
N GLU A 86 -11.61 15.64 4.93
CA GLU A 86 -12.60 16.53 5.58
C GLU A 86 -12.66 17.93 4.94
N LEU A 87 -11.77 18.24 3.98
CA LEU A 87 -11.71 19.55 3.32
C LEU A 87 -12.92 19.81 2.42
N ASP A 88 -13.40 21.06 2.42
CA ASP A 88 -14.37 21.52 1.42
C ASP A 88 -13.64 21.73 0.08
N LEU A 89 -13.99 20.92 -0.90
CA LEU A 89 -13.39 20.92 -2.23
C LEU A 89 -14.15 21.76 -3.25
N THR A 90 -15.26 22.44 -2.85
CA THR A 90 -16.19 23.05 -3.81
C THR A 90 -15.73 24.39 -4.36
N ASP A 91 -15.08 25.21 -3.55
CA ASP A 91 -14.83 26.62 -3.87
C ASP A 91 -13.34 26.97 -4.13
N ASN A 92 -12.43 26.01 -3.94
CA ASN A 92 -11.01 26.24 -4.11
C ASN A 92 -10.38 25.22 -5.06
N TRP A 93 -10.05 25.67 -6.26
CA TRP A 93 -9.46 24.86 -7.31
C TRP A 93 -8.10 24.26 -6.89
N GLU A 94 -7.27 25.04 -6.20
CA GLU A 94 -5.95 24.60 -5.74
C GLU A 94 -6.08 23.46 -4.72
N VAL A 95 -6.97 23.61 -3.74
CA VAL A 95 -7.27 22.56 -2.74
C VAL A 95 -7.72 21.27 -3.43
N GLN A 96 -8.69 21.39 -4.35
CA GLN A 96 -9.21 20.24 -5.08
C GLN A 96 -8.13 19.55 -5.92
N ASN A 97 -7.27 20.32 -6.61
CA ASN A 97 -6.22 19.78 -7.46
C ASN A 97 -5.16 19.02 -6.63
N TYR A 98 -4.72 19.60 -5.52
CA TYR A 98 -3.75 18.94 -4.63
C TYR A 98 -4.35 17.71 -3.95
N TYR A 99 -5.57 17.79 -3.46
CA TYR A 99 -6.28 16.64 -2.88
C TYR A 99 -6.40 15.48 -3.88
N ASN A 100 -6.90 15.73 -5.08
CA ASN A 100 -7.04 14.71 -6.12
C ASN A 100 -5.69 14.11 -6.51
N THR A 101 -4.63 14.92 -6.54
CA THR A 101 -3.27 14.46 -6.81
C THR A 101 -2.74 13.60 -5.67
N ALA A 102 -3.00 13.96 -4.42
CA ALA A 102 -2.65 13.15 -3.26
C ALA A 102 -3.30 11.77 -3.33
N ARG A 103 -4.62 11.70 -3.56
CA ARG A 103 -5.38 10.44 -3.72
C ARG A 103 -4.85 9.61 -4.88
N TYR A 104 -4.56 10.22 -6.03
CA TYR A 104 -3.99 9.54 -7.19
C TYR A 104 -2.67 8.81 -6.87
N PHE A 105 -1.77 9.43 -6.11
CA PHE A 105 -0.51 8.81 -5.71
C PHE A 105 -0.70 7.81 -4.58
N TYR A 106 -1.55 8.11 -3.61
CA TYR A 106 -1.84 7.22 -2.49
C TYR A 106 -2.42 5.87 -2.95
N ASP A 107 -3.41 5.86 -3.82
CA ASP A 107 -4.03 4.63 -4.33
C ASP A 107 -3.00 3.71 -5.01
N ARG A 108 -2.01 4.30 -5.67
CA ARG A 108 -0.91 3.56 -6.29
C ARG A 108 0.13 3.09 -5.27
N ALA A 109 0.31 3.84 -4.20
CA ALA A 109 1.25 3.52 -3.13
C ALA A 109 0.77 2.38 -2.23
N LEU A 110 -0.53 2.05 -2.24
CA LEU A 110 -1.10 0.92 -1.50
C LEU A 110 -0.61 -0.45 -2.00
N ALA A 111 0.11 -0.51 -3.13
CA ALA A 111 0.75 -1.74 -3.57
C ALA A 111 1.75 -2.24 -2.52
N SER A 112 1.61 -3.48 -2.09
CA SER A 112 2.42 -4.08 -1.01
C SER A 112 3.85 -4.48 -1.44
N CYS A 113 4.15 -4.38 -2.75
CA CYS A 113 5.44 -4.81 -3.33
C CYS A 113 6.67 -4.16 -2.69
N PRO A 114 6.71 -2.87 -2.33
CA PRO A 114 7.89 -2.27 -1.73
C PRO A 114 8.35 -2.95 -0.43
N CYS A 115 7.41 -3.31 0.46
CA CYS A 115 7.73 -4.07 1.67
C CYS A 115 8.22 -5.47 1.34
N TRP A 116 7.59 -6.16 0.38
CA TRP A 116 8.01 -7.50 -0.04
C TRP A 116 9.45 -7.51 -0.58
N TRP A 117 9.85 -6.48 -1.35
CA TRP A 117 11.20 -6.33 -1.87
C TRP A 117 12.24 -5.87 -0.84
N SER A 118 11.88 -5.67 0.41
CA SER A 118 12.76 -5.21 1.48
C SER A 118 13.19 -6.31 2.46
N ASN A 119 13.36 -7.53 1.98
CA ASN A 119 13.74 -8.71 2.76
C ASN A 119 15.11 -9.29 2.33
N PRO A 120 16.23 -8.63 2.61
CA PRO A 120 17.56 -9.05 2.14
C PRO A 120 17.96 -10.43 2.69
N LEU A 121 17.59 -10.75 3.93
CA LEU A 121 17.90 -12.05 4.55
C LEU A 121 17.17 -13.22 3.88
N SER A 122 16.05 -12.98 3.21
CA SER A 122 15.31 -13.97 2.44
C SER A 122 15.70 -13.97 0.96
N GLY A 123 16.71 -13.23 0.56
CA GLY A 123 17.11 -13.07 -0.85
C GLY A 123 16.15 -12.22 -1.69
N ILE A 124 15.18 -11.58 -1.06
CA ILE A 124 14.18 -10.72 -1.72
C ILE A 124 14.58 -9.27 -1.45
N TRP A 125 15.45 -8.72 -2.31
CA TRP A 125 16.00 -7.40 -2.14
C TRP A 125 16.04 -6.61 -3.44
N SER A 126 15.35 -5.46 -3.48
CA SER A 126 15.42 -4.52 -4.59
C SER A 126 15.27 -3.07 -4.11
N PRO A 127 16.40 -2.37 -3.85
CA PRO A 127 16.36 -0.96 -3.45
C PRO A 127 15.54 -0.08 -4.39
N ASN A 128 15.65 -0.32 -5.70
CA ASN A 128 14.93 0.47 -6.70
C ASN A 128 13.41 0.33 -6.58
N LEU A 129 12.88 -0.86 -6.25
CA LEU A 129 11.45 -1.07 -6.08
C LEU A 129 10.95 -0.49 -4.76
N ILE A 130 11.80 -0.52 -3.71
CA ILE A 130 11.49 0.15 -2.44
C ILE A 130 11.41 1.67 -2.67
N HIS A 131 12.39 2.26 -3.35
CA HIS A 131 12.39 3.69 -3.67
C HIS A 131 11.18 4.13 -4.50
N LYS A 132 10.74 3.32 -5.49
CA LYS A 132 9.52 3.63 -6.25
C LYS A 132 8.28 3.70 -5.37
N GLY A 133 8.14 2.78 -4.41
CA GLY A 133 7.03 2.82 -3.46
C GLY A 133 7.08 4.05 -2.56
N LEU A 134 8.27 4.38 -2.05
CA LEU A 134 8.49 5.58 -1.23
C LEU A 134 8.20 6.87 -1.99
N GLU A 135 8.60 6.96 -3.25
CA GLU A 135 8.31 8.12 -4.10
C GLU A 135 6.80 8.38 -4.17
N LEU A 136 6.00 7.33 -4.35
CA LEU A 136 4.54 7.46 -4.40
C LEU A 136 3.97 7.96 -3.07
N LEU A 137 4.44 7.41 -1.94
CA LEU A 137 4.04 7.85 -0.60
C LEU A 137 4.40 9.32 -0.34
N MET A 138 5.61 9.73 -0.70
CA MET A 138 6.06 11.11 -0.52
C MET A 138 5.30 12.09 -1.40
N ARG A 139 4.98 11.72 -2.64
CA ARG A 139 4.13 12.53 -3.52
C ARG A 139 2.72 12.67 -2.96
N ALA A 140 2.14 11.58 -2.43
CA ALA A 140 0.84 11.64 -1.77
C ALA A 140 0.88 12.59 -0.56
N ALA A 141 1.89 12.43 0.31
CA ALA A 141 2.05 13.24 1.51
C ALA A 141 2.21 14.73 1.19
N LEU A 142 3.10 15.08 0.25
CA LEU A 142 3.31 16.47 -0.16
C LEU A 142 2.03 17.10 -0.68
N ASN A 143 1.30 16.40 -1.54
CA ASN A 143 0.08 16.95 -2.10
C ASN A 143 -1.07 17.02 -1.07
N ALA A 144 -1.17 16.09 -0.13
CA ALA A 144 -2.13 16.18 0.97
C ALA A 144 -1.83 17.37 1.88
N GLN A 145 -0.56 17.58 2.24
CA GLN A 145 -0.13 18.75 3.02
C GLN A 145 -0.43 20.07 2.30
N LEU A 146 -0.13 20.15 1.00
CA LEU A 146 -0.43 21.35 0.21
C LEU A 146 -1.94 21.61 0.11
N ALA A 147 -2.77 20.58 0.02
CA ALA A 147 -4.23 20.76 0.03
C ALA A 147 -4.70 21.41 1.34
N LEU A 148 -4.18 20.95 2.49
CA LEU A 148 -4.48 21.53 3.81
C LEU A 148 -3.99 22.99 3.90
N GLU A 149 -2.74 23.28 3.50
CA GLU A 149 -2.17 24.62 3.52
C GLU A 149 -2.97 25.61 2.67
N TYR A 150 -3.37 25.23 1.44
CA TYR A 150 -4.20 26.05 0.59
C TYR A 150 -5.62 26.24 1.13
N ALA A 151 -6.09 25.34 1.99
CA ALA A 151 -7.33 25.50 2.74
C ALA A 151 -7.17 26.35 4.02
N GLY A 152 -5.92 26.73 4.37
CA GLY A 152 -5.62 27.45 5.62
C GLY A 152 -5.63 26.55 6.87
N ASP A 153 -5.45 25.26 6.71
CA ASP A 153 -5.45 24.26 7.79
C ASP A 153 -4.01 23.79 8.07
N GLU A 154 -3.52 24.08 9.27
CA GLU A 154 -2.17 23.71 9.73
C GLU A 154 -2.14 22.36 10.47
N SER A 155 -3.28 21.68 10.62
CA SER A 155 -3.40 20.42 11.39
C SER A 155 -2.56 19.28 10.86
N GLY A 156 -2.19 19.31 9.57
CA GLY A 156 -1.39 18.29 8.89
C GLY A 156 0.11 18.33 9.20
N GLU A 157 0.69 19.45 9.68
CA GLU A 157 2.14 19.66 9.80
C GLU A 157 2.85 18.55 10.59
N SER A 158 2.32 18.16 11.74
CA SER A 158 2.93 17.12 12.58
C SER A 158 2.99 15.75 11.90
N HIS A 159 2.01 15.42 11.06
CA HIS A 159 1.99 14.18 10.30
C HIS A 159 2.99 14.23 9.15
N PHE A 160 3.07 15.37 8.45
CA PHE A 160 4.03 15.56 7.37
C PHE A 160 5.48 15.54 7.88
N ASP A 161 5.75 16.16 9.03
CA ASP A 161 7.05 16.10 9.71
C ASP A 161 7.43 14.66 10.08
N ALA A 162 6.50 13.89 10.64
CA ALA A 162 6.73 12.49 10.96
C ALA A 162 7.04 11.66 9.70
N ILE A 163 6.31 11.88 8.60
CA ILE A 163 6.57 11.22 7.32
C ILE A 163 7.98 11.55 6.82
N SER A 164 8.36 12.83 6.83
CA SER A 164 9.67 13.31 6.38
C SER A 164 10.80 12.71 7.21
N TYR A 165 10.63 12.65 8.52
CA TYR A 165 11.58 12.04 9.44
C TYR A 165 11.79 10.55 9.17
N TYR A 166 10.71 9.76 9.12
CA TYR A 166 10.81 8.32 8.85
C TYR A 166 11.28 8.02 7.43
N HIS A 167 10.98 8.87 6.46
CA HIS A 167 11.53 8.77 5.10
C HIS A 167 13.05 8.89 5.12
N GLY A 168 13.61 9.87 5.84
CA GLY A 168 15.04 10.03 6.00
C GLY A 168 15.70 8.79 6.64
N LEU A 169 15.12 8.26 7.72
CA LEU A 169 15.62 7.04 8.38
C LEU A 169 15.58 5.83 7.45
N LEU A 170 14.51 5.69 6.68
CA LEU A 170 14.34 4.59 5.74
C LEU A 170 15.37 4.64 4.61
N LEU A 171 15.66 5.81 4.05
CA LEU A 171 16.72 5.99 3.05
C LEU A 171 18.10 5.57 3.59
N MET A 172 18.40 5.97 4.82
CA MET A 172 19.65 5.59 5.48
C MET A 172 19.78 4.08 5.68
N GLU A 173 18.67 3.43 6.06
CA GLU A 173 18.63 1.99 6.27
C GLU A 173 18.77 1.21 4.94
N ILE A 174 18.08 1.63 3.88
CA ILE A 174 18.25 1.05 2.53
C ILE A 174 19.73 1.14 2.11
N TYR A 175 20.38 2.28 2.31
CA TYR A 175 21.78 2.45 1.99
C TYR A 175 22.67 1.52 2.82
N SER A 176 22.43 1.44 4.14
CA SER A 176 23.17 0.58 5.06
C SER A 176 23.10 -0.89 4.65
N VAL A 177 21.89 -1.38 4.37
CA VAL A 177 21.65 -2.76 3.92
C VAL A 177 22.30 -3.03 2.56
N SER A 178 22.12 -2.12 1.59
CA SER A 178 22.74 -2.26 0.26
C SER A 178 24.26 -2.36 0.33
N LYS A 179 24.90 -1.58 1.19
CA LYS A 179 26.35 -1.62 1.39
C LYS A 179 26.85 -2.95 1.97
N LYS A 180 26.06 -3.57 2.85
CA LYS A 180 26.38 -4.89 3.42
C LYS A 180 26.22 -5.99 2.36
N THR A 181 25.16 -5.94 1.54
CA THR A 181 24.87 -6.94 0.51
C THR A 181 25.90 -6.94 -0.63
N VAL A 182 26.51 -5.80 -0.95
CA VAL A 182 27.57 -5.73 -1.98
C VAL A 182 28.91 -6.31 -1.49
N ARG A 183 29.11 -6.42 -0.17
CA ARG A 183 30.36 -6.90 0.44
C ARG A 183 30.34 -8.38 0.83
N SER A 184 29.19 -9.02 0.76
CA SER A 184 28.97 -10.46 0.97
C SER A 184 29.00 -11.21 -0.34
#